data_c0c75cb2fe344de46cfd477296f26e99
#
_entry.id   c0c75cb2fe344de46cfd477296f26e99
#
_cell.length_a   1.000
_cell.length_b   1.000
_cell.length_c   1.000
_cell.angle_alpha   90.00
_cell.angle_beta   90.00
_cell.angle_gamma   90.00
#
_symmetry.space_group_name_H-M   'P 1'
#
loop_
_entity.id
_entity.type
_entity.pdbx_description
1 polymer ?
#
loop_
_entity_poly.entity_id
_entity_poly.type
_entity_poly.pdbx_seq_one_letter_code
_entity_poly.pdbx_strand_id
1 'polypeptide(L)'
;PHPALDDATNGFRDALGEEMEKAGKTVKFDYQNASNETSACTTIVGNFKAKKYDLIMANATAALQAAANAVTDIPILGTSVTEYGVALGIDNFNGTVGGNVSGTSDLGDLDKQAQMILDLVPSAKKVALLYCSAEPNSKYQVLKVAEYLSAKGVESKEYPFADTNDLSAVATGAADYGDAIYVPTDNTVAANTETIDAVCRPKKKPIIAGEEGICGGCGIATLSISYYQLGVKTGKMAAEILLRGADISKMPVQYDDSAMYKYNAEICEALGITVPENYVKIEKKAE
;
A
#
# COMPACT_ATOMS: atom_id res chain seq x y z
N PRO A 1 13.52 4.49 3.67
CA PRO A 1 13.11 3.09 3.81
C PRO A 1 11.59 3.00 3.87
N HIS A 2 11.01 1.99 3.23
CA HIS A 2 9.58 1.73 3.28
C HIS A 2 9.39 0.24 3.66
N PRO A 3 9.21 -0.06 4.96
CA PRO A 3 9.27 -1.44 5.45
C PRO A 3 8.34 -2.41 4.70
N ALA A 4 7.11 -1.99 4.37
CA ALA A 4 6.16 -2.82 3.63
C ALA A 4 6.68 -3.16 2.22
N LEU A 5 7.19 -2.17 1.48
CA LEU A 5 7.73 -2.39 0.13
C LEU A 5 9.02 -3.22 0.15
N ASP A 6 9.85 -3.03 1.19
CA ASP A 6 11.07 -3.83 1.38
C ASP A 6 10.69 -5.30 1.69
N ASP A 7 9.69 -5.55 2.53
CA ASP A 7 9.16 -6.89 2.80
C ASP A 7 8.59 -7.55 1.53
N ALA A 8 7.84 -6.81 0.68
CA ALA A 8 7.35 -7.35 -0.60
C ALA A 8 8.50 -7.69 -1.55
N THR A 9 9.53 -6.86 -1.60
CA THR A 9 10.74 -7.13 -2.40
C THR A 9 11.45 -8.40 -1.91
N ASN A 10 11.62 -8.57 -0.61
CA ASN A 10 12.24 -9.74 -0.02
C ASN A 10 11.44 -11.00 -0.32
N GLY A 11 10.13 -10.98 -0.10
CA GLY A 11 9.25 -12.11 -0.41
C GLY A 11 9.30 -12.52 -1.89
N PHE A 12 9.35 -11.54 -2.80
CA PHE A 12 9.52 -11.79 -4.23
C PHE A 12 10.85 -12.50 -4.55
N ARG A 13 11.94 -11.98 -4.00
CA ARG A 13 13.29 -12.53 -4.26
C ARG A 13 13.43 -13.94 -3.70
N ASP A 14 12.94 -14.18 -2.49
CA ASP A 14 13.01 -15.47 -1.82
C ASP A 14 12.21 -16.52 -2.62
N ALA A 15 10.95 -16.21 -2.96
CA ALA A 15 10.10 -17.15 -3.67
C ALA A 15 10.60 -17.44 -5.09
N LEU A 16 10.99 -16.42 -5.85
CA LEU A 16 11.52 -16.65 -7.19
C LEU A 16 12.86 -17.38 -7.15
N GLY A 17 13.74 -17.03 -6.20
CA GLY A 17 15.03 -17.71 -6.00
C GLY A 17 14.85 -19.20 -5.71
N GLU A 18 13.93 -19.53 -4.79
CA GLU A 18 13.59 -20.91 -4.43
C GLU A 18 13.05 -21.72 -5.63
N GLU A 19 12.11 -21.14 -6.40
CA GLU A 19 11.54 -21.81 -7.58
C GLU A 19 12.58 -22.02 -8.68
N MET A 20 13.49 -21.05 -8.88
CA MET A 20 14.59 -21.19 -9.83
C MET A 20 15.56 -22.29 -9.40
N GLU A 21 15.94 -22.33 -8.12
CA GLU A 21 16.83 -23.37 -7.58
C GLU A 21 16.22 -24.77 -7.74
N LYS A 22 14.92 -24.95 -7.40
CA LYS A 22 14.19 -26.21 -7.63
C LYS A 22 14.20 -26.66 -9.09
N ALA A 23 14.20 -25.70 -10.02
CA ALA A 23 14.28 -25.95 -11.46
C ALA A 23 15.72 -26.17 -11.98
N GLY A 24 16.73 -26.12 -11.12
CA GLY A 24 18.16 -26.21 -11.50
C GLY A 24 18.64 -25.00 -12.30
N LYS A 25 18.00 -23.85 -12.14
CA LYS A 25 18.32 -22.58 -12.80
C LYS A 25 18.79 -21.54 -11.79
N THR A 26 19.39 -20.47 -12.28
CA THR A 26 19.81 -19.32 -11.48
C THR A 26 19.05 -18.07 -11.90
N VAL A 27 18.79 -17.17 -10.97
CA VAL A 27 18.22 -15.85 -11.23
C VAL A 27 19.20 -14.76 -10.74
N LYS A 28 19.27 -13.68 -11.48
CA LYS A 28 20.01 -12.47 -11.09
C LYS A 28 19.02 -11.33 -10.93
N PHE A 29 19.12 -10.65 -9.81
CA PHE A 29 18.29 -9.49 -9.51
C PHE A 29 19.10 -8.21 -9.70
N ASP A 30 18.59 -7.28 -10.53
CA ASP A 30 19.03 -5.88 -10.56
C ASP A 30 18.01 -5.07 -9.79
N TYR A 31 18.38 -4.60 -8.60
CA TYR A 31 17.50 -3.85 -7.70
C TYR A 31 17.84 -2.37 -7.78
N GLN A 32 16.79 -1.57 -8.03
CA GLN A 32 16.87 -0.11 -8.05
C GLN A 32 15.75 0.46 -7.19
N ASN A 33 16.04 1.53 -6.47
CA ASN A 33 15.06 2.21 -5.61
C ASN A 33 14.90 3.66 -6.06
N ALA A 34 13.67 4.05 -6.37
CA ALA A 34 13.32 5.40 -6.82
C ALA A 34 13.10 6.39 -5.65
N SER A 35 13.15 5.92 -4.41
CA SER A 35 12.99 6.76 -3.20
C SER A 35 11.72 7.65 -3.23
N ASN A 36 10.61 7.09 -3.73
CA ASN A 36 9.33 7.76 -3.93
C ASN A 36 9.34 8.89 -4.99
N GLU A 37 10.36 8.95 -5.84
CA GLU A 37 10.48 9.95 -6.90
C GLU A 37 10.01 9.39 -8.25
N THR A 38 8.90 9.91 -8.79
CA THR A 38 8.31 9.44 -10.07
C THR A 38 9.28 9.59 -11.24
N SER A 39 10.07 10.66 -11.28
CA SER A 39 11.09 10.89 -12.31
C SER A 39 12.21 9.82 -12.26
N ALA A 40 12.58 9.39 -11.07
CA ALA A 40 13.54 8.30 -10.88
C ALA A 40 12.97 6.97 -11.37
N CYS A 41 11.68 6.67 -11.11
CA CYS A 41 11.01 5.48 -11.67
C CYS A 41 11.17 5.44 -13.20
N THR A 42 10.87 6.53 -13.89
CA THR A 42 10.99 6.62 -15.36
C THR A 42 12.42 6.34 -15.84
N THR A 43 13.41 6.92 -15.16
CA THR A 43 14.82 6.72 -15.49
C THR A 43 15.26 5.26 -15.29
N ILE A 44 14.88 4.65 -14.16
CA ILE A 44 15.18 3.26 -13.83
C ILE A 44 14.59 2.31 -14.88
N VAL A 45 13.30 2.51 -15.19
CA VAL A 45 12.59 1.68 -16.18
C VAL A 45 13.21 1.81 -17.58
N GLY A 46 13.62 3.01 -17.99
CA GLY A 46 14.33 3.23 -19.24
C GLY A 46 15.65 2.41 -19.31
N ASN A 47 16.39 2.35 -18.20
CA ASN A 47 17.59 1.53 -18.08
C ASN A 47 17.27 0.03 -18.15
N PHE A 48 16.21 -0.43 -17.50
CA PHE A 48 15.78 -1.83 -17.54
C PHE A 48 15.37 -2.25 -18.96
N LYS A 49 14.60 -1.42 -19.65
CA LYS A 49 14.24 -1.65 -21.06
C LYS A 49 15.47 -1.80 -21.94
N ALA A 50 16.48 -0.92 -21.78
CA ALA A 50 17.72 -0.97 -22.57
C ALA A 50 18.54 -2.26 -22.32
N LYS A 51 18.51 -2.78 -21.08
CA LYS A 51 19.21 -4.02 -20.69
C LYS A 51 18.45 -5.29 -21.11
N LYS A 52 17.19 -5.19 -21.54
CA LYS A 52 16.34 -6.32 -21.99
C LYS A 52 16.26 -7.44 -20.97
N TYR A 53 15.84 -7.14 -19.76
CA TYR A 53 15.59 -8.15 -18.73
C TYR A 53 14.47 -9.10 -19.14
N ASP A 54 14.46 -10.31 -18.58
CA ASP A 54 13.44 -11.33 -18.85
C ASP A 54 12.09 -10.99 -18.17
N LEU A 55 12.12 -10.20 -17.09
CA LEU A 55 10.93 -9.76 -16.36
C LEU A 55 11.27 -8.52 -15.53
N ILE A 56 10.30 -7.62 -15.38
CA ILE A 56 10.37 -6.46 -14.47
C ILE A 56 9.36 -6.66 -13.33
N MET A 57 9.81 -6.56 -12.10
CA MET A 57 8.93 -6.41 -10.93
C MET A 57 8.85 -4.95 -10.55
N ALA A 58 7.65 -4.39 -10.58
CA ALA A 58 7.36 -3.00 -10.23
C ALA A 58 6.65 -2.95 -8.86
N ASN A 59 7.35 -2.41 -7.85
CA ASN A 59 6.83 -2.33 -6.49
C ASN A 59 6.23 -0.96 -6.22
N ALA A 60 4.95 -0.90 -5.92
CA ALA A 60 4.07 0.26 -5.76
C ALA A 60 3.53 0.85 -7.09
N THR A 61 2.44 1.63 -6.95
CA THR A 61 1.67 2.21 -8.07
C THR A 61 2.53 3.04 -9.02
N ALA A 62 3.35 3.94 -8.51
CA ALA A 62 4.18 4.82 -9.35
C ALA A 62 5.21 4.03 -10.19
N ALA A 63 5.81 2.98 -9.62
CA ALA A 63 6.73 2.10 -10.33
C ALA A 63 6.01 1.31 -11.42
N LEU A 64 4.80 0.78 -11.13
CA LEU A 64 3.99 0.09 -12.13
C LEU A 64 3.58 1.01 -13.28
N GLN A 65 3.14 2.23 -12.99
CA GLN A 65 2.79 3.23 -14.00
C GLN A 65 3.97 3.54 -14.93
N ALA A 66 5.14 3.77 -14.35
CA ALA A 66 6.36 4.04 -15.13
C ALA A 66 6.73 2.84 -16.03
N ALA A 67 6.65 1.62 -15.50
CA ALA A 67 6.97 0.40 -16.23
C ALA A 67 5.98 0.14 -17.37
N ALA A 68 4.68 0.19 -17.10
CA ALA A 68 3.64 -0.05 -18.09
C ALA A 68 3.63 0.98 -19.23
N ASN A 69 3.94 2.25 -18.92
CA ASN A 69 4.02 3.31 -19.91
C ASN A 69 5.25 3.19 -20.85
N ALA A 70 6.35 2.63 -20.37
CA ALA A 70 7.61 2.62 -21.12
C ALA A 70 7.92 1.27 -21.80
N VAL A 71 7.36 0.16 -21.30
CA VAL A 71 7.77 -1.20 -21.68
C VAL A 71 6.54 -1.99 -22.14
N THR A 72 6.62 -2.54 -23.35
CA THR A 72 5.52 -3.32 -23.95
C THR A 72 5.91 -4.74 -24.36
N ASP A 73 7.20 -5.06 -24.29
CA ASP A 73 7.80 -6.30 -24.79
C ASP A 73 8.48 -7.16 -23.71
N ILE A 74 8.51 -6.67 -22.46
CA ILE A 74 9.00 -7.42 -21.30
C ILE A 74 7.82 -7.63 -20.34
N PRO A 75 7.62 -8.82 -19.79
CA PRO A 75 6.62 -9.06 -18.74
C PRO A 75 6.83 -8.15 -17.53
N ILE A 76 5.76 -7.52 -17.05
CA ILE A 76 5.77 -6.65 -15.88
C ILE A 76 4.84 -7.22 -14.82
N LEU A 77 5.37 -7.53 -13.66
CA LEU A 77 4.58 -7.89 -12.49
C LEU A 77 4.58 -6.75 -11.46
N GLY A 78 3.41 -6.17 -11.22
CA GLY A 78 3.22 -5.25 -10.13
C GLY A 78 3.16 -5.99 -8.79
N THR A 79 3.63 -5.37 -7.72
CA THR A 79 3.36 -5.79 -6.33
C THR A 79 3.11 -4.55 -5.48
N SER A 80 2.38 -4.68 -4.38
CA SER A 80 2.02 -3.53 -3.55
C SER A 80 1.32 -2.42 -4.36
N VAL A 81 0.45 -2.82 -5.28
CA VAL A 81 -0.36 -1.92 -6.11
C VAL A 81 -1.81 -2.06 -5.66
N THR A 82 -2.39 -0.97 -5.18
CA THR A 82 -3.70 -1.02 -4.53
C THR A 82 -4.80 -1.37 -5.53
N GLU A 83 -4.93 -0.62 -6.61
CA GLU A 83 -5.99 -0.84 -7.60
C GLU A 83 -5.47 -0.63 -9.03
N TYR A 84 -5.43 -1.70 -9.83
CA TYR A 84 -4.81 -1.71 -11.15
C TYR A 84 -5.59 -0.92 -12.19
N GLY A 85 -6.91 -0.87 -12.08
CA GLY A 85 -7.75 -0.07 -12.97
C GLY A 85 -7.42 1.41 -12.86
N VAL A 86 -7.36 1.92 -11.62
CA VAL A 86 -6.98 3.31 -11.33
C VAL A 86 -5.52 3.57 -11.69
N ALA A 87 -4.62 2.65 -11.33
CA ALA A 87 -3.19 2.80 -11.61
C ALA A 87 -2.90 2.92 -13.12
N LEU A 88 -3.62 2.18 -13.95
CA LEU A 88 -3.36 2.07 -15.39
C LEU A 88 -4.44 2.74 -16.26
N GLY A 89 -5.44 3.39 -15.67
CA GLY A 89 -6.52 4.05 -16.40
C GLY A 89 -7.42 3.07 -17.16
N ILE A 90 -7.69 1.89 -16.58
CA ILE A 90 -8.52 0.85 -17.17
C ILE A 90 -9.95 0.98 -16.64
N ASP A 91 -10.87 1.42 -17.49
CA ASP A 91 -12.28 1.49 -17.16
C ASP A 91 -12.88 0.09 -16.96
N ASN A 92 -13.73 -0.05 -15.94
CA ASN A 92 -14.38 -1.32 -15.62
C ASN A 92 -13.40 -2.50 -15.46
N PHE A 93 -12.29 -2.27 -14.74
CA PHE A 93 -11.29 -3.30 -14.47
C PHE A 93 -11.95 -4.57 -13.88
N ASN A 94 -11.68 -5.71 -14.48
CA ASN A 94 -12.32 -6.98 -14.16
C ASN A 94 -11.39 -8.02 -13.53
N GLY A 95 -10.23 -7.57 -13.03
CA GLY A 95 -9.23 -8.43 -12.38
C GLY A 95 -8.09 -8.89 -13.29
N THR A 96 -8.14 -8.61 -14.60
CA THR A 96 -7.05 -8.94 -15.55
C THR A 96 -6.67 -7.68 -16.33
N VAL A 97 -5.36 -7.33 -16.27
CA VAL A 97 -4.85 -6.16 -17.00
C VAL A 97 -4.73 -6.45 -18.50
N GLY A 98 -4.21 -7.61 -18.84
CA GLY A 98 -3.90 -7.97 -20.24
C GLY A 98 -2.54 -7.43 -20.70
N GLY A 99 -2.24 -7.62 -21.98
CA GLY A 99 -0.95 -7.20 -22.55
C GLY A 99 0.24 -7.88 -21.84
N ASN A 100 1.21 -7.08 -21.43
CA ASN A 100 2.41 -7.57 -20.75
C ASN A 100 2.41 -7.29 -19.24
N VAL A 101 1.25 -6.99 -18.63
CA VAL A 101 1.15 -6.60 -17.23
C VAL A 101 0.20 -7.52 -16.45
N SER A 102 0.64 -7.92 -15.26
CA SER A 102 -0.18 -8.55 -14.21
C SER A 102 0.46 -8.26 -12.84
N GLY A 103 0.10 -8.98 -11.79
CA GLY A 103 0.75 -8.87 -10.49
C GLY A 103 -0.15 -9.15 -9.29
N THR A 104 0.17 -8.52 -8.17
CA THR A 104 -0.56 -8.66 -6.92
C THR A 104 -1.04 -7.31 -6.39
N SER A 105 -2.20 -7.30 -5.74
CA SER A 105 -2.82 -6.11 -5.16
C SER A 105 -2.73 -6.15 -3.64
N ASP A 106 -2.42 -5.01 -3.05
CA ASP A 106 -2.47 -4.79 -1.59
C ASP A 106 -3.80 -4.16 -1.13
N LEU A 107 -4.79 -4.09 -2.02
CA LEU A 107 -6.10 -3.55 -1.67
C LEU A 107 -6.75 -4.37 -0.57
N GLY A 108 -6.85 -3.76 0.61
CA GLY A 108 -7.57 -4.32 1.74
C GLY A 108 -9.09 -4.13 1.65
N ASP A 109 -9.80 -4.70 2.60
CA ASP A 109 -11.25 -4.51 2.77
C ASP A 109 -11.52 -3.11 3.35
N LEU A 110 -11.79 -2.14 2.47
CA LEU A 110 -11.97 -0.74 2.84
C LEU A 110 -13.22 -0.51 3.70
N ASP A 111 -14.27 -1.33 3.51
CA ASP A 111 -15.48 -1.26 4.32
C ASP A 111 -15.18 -1.66 5.77
N LYS A 112 -14.35 -2.70 5.96
CA LYS A 112 -13.90 -3.10 7.30
C LYS A 112 -12.95 -2.08 7.91
N GLN A 113 -12.07 -1.45 7.13
CA GLN A 113 -11.23 -0.37 7.63
C GLN A 113 -12.07 0.83 8.08
N ALA A 114 -13.10 1.20 7.31
CA ALA A 114 -14.02 2.26 7.69
C ALA A 114 -14.88 1.88 8.91
N GLN A 115 -15.35 0.63 9.00
CA GLN A 115 -16.09 0.14 10.17
C GLN A 115 -15.21 0.16 11.43
N MET A 116 -13.92 -0.16 11.32
CA MET A 116 -12.97 -0.11 12.42
C MET A 116 -12.86 1.28 13.06
N ILE A 117 -13.04 2.37 12.28
CA ILE A 117 -13.12 3.74 12.83
C ILE A 117 -14.29 3.83 13.81
N LEU A 118 -15.45 3.31 13.42
CA LEU A 118 -16.67 3.38 14.23
C LEU A 118 -16.62 2.46 15.44
N ASP A 119 -15.94 1.33 15.32
CA ASP A 119 -15.80 0.35 16.41
C ASP A 119 -14.85 0.87 17.50
N LEU A 120 -13.73 1.51 17.10
CA LEU A 120 -12.71 2.00 18.03
C LEU A 120 -12.98 3.43 18.53
N VAL A 121 -13.73 4.23 17.77
CA VAL A 121 -14.12 5.59 18.12
C VAL A 121 -15.63 5.74 17.95
N PRO A 122 -16.46 5.06 18.77
CA PRO A 122 -17.92 5.00 18.57
C PRO A 122 -18.64 6.34 18.71
N SER A 123 -17.97 7.34 19.28
CA SER A 123 -18.48 8.71 19.37
C SER A 123 -18.16 9.56 18.15
N ALA A 124 -17.39 9.06 17.19
CA ALA A 124 -16.98 9.82 16.02
C ALA A 124 -18.18 10.21 15.15
N LYS A 125 -18.30 11.50 14.90
CA LYS A 125 -19.28 12.08 13.97
C LYS A 125 -18.62 12.70 12.76
N LYS A 126 -17.35 13.05 12.88
CA LYS A 126 -16.54 13.67 11.84
C LYS A 126 -15.23 12.90 11.67
N VAL A 127 -14.93 12.47 10.46
CA VAL A 127 -13.70 11.77 10.12
C VAL A 127 -12.93 12.59 9.09
N ALA A 128 -11.67 12.92 9.41
CA ALA A 128 -10.76 13.52 8.45
C ALA A 128 -10.10 12.42 7.61
N LEU A 129 -10.01 12.63 6.31
CA LEU A 129 -9.41 11.70 5.35
C LEU A 129 -8.11 12.32 4.84
N LEU A 130 -6.98 11.96 5.45
CA LEU A 130 -5.66 12.55 5.20
C LEU A 130 -4.88 11.70 4.19
N TYR A 131 -4.45 12.28 3.07
CA TYR A 131 -3.74 11.55 2.03
C TYR A 131 -2.93 12.44 1.09
N CYS A 132 -1.96 11.84 0.38
CA CYS A 132 -1.20 12.51 -0.68
C CYS A 132 -2.01 12.53 -1.98
N SER A 133 -2.32 13.72 -2.50
CA SER A 133 -3.10 13.90 -3.74
C SER A 133 -2.35 13.48 -5.01
N ALA A 134 -1.03 13.34 -4.95
CA ALA A 134 -0.21 12.82 -6.04
C ALA A 134 -0.31 11.29 -6.18
N GLU A 135 -0.93 10.60 -5.23
CA GLU A 135 -1.08 9.14 -5.22
C GLU A 135 -2.51 8.72 -5.58
N PRO A 136 -2.78 8.24 -6.81
CA PRO A 136 -4.12 7.85 -7.23
C PRO A 136 -4.70 6.67 -6.41
N ASN A 137 -3.85 5.76 -5.93
CA ASN A 137 -4.21 4.69 -4.98
C ASN A 137 -4.81 5.25 -3.69
N SER A 138 -4.23 6.30 -3.13
CA SER A 138 -4.70 6.94 -1.90
C SER A 138 -6.07 7.60 -2.11
N LYS A 139 -6.22 8.33 -3.21
CA LYS A 139 -7.49 8.96 -3.58
C LYS A 139 -8.62 7.95 -3.74
N TYR A 140 -8.37 6.82 -4.41
CA TYR A 140 -9.34 5.76 -4.58
C TYR A 140 -9.86 5.23 -3.25
N GLN A 141 -8.95 4.89 -2.32
CA GLN A 141 -9.30 4.36 -0.99
C GLN A 141 -10.12 5.36 -0.18
N VAL A 142 -9.68 6.62 -0.18
CA VAL A 142 -10.36 7.71 0.55
C VAL A 142 -11.79 7.89 0.08
N LEU A 143 -12.05 7.85 -1.24
CA LEU A 143 -13.41 7.95 -1.77
C LEU A 143 -14.29 6.78 -1.33
N LYS A 144 -13.77 5.56 -1.31
CA LYS A 144 -14.51 4.37 -0.87
C LYS A 144 -14.84 4.43 0.63
N VAL A 145 -13.88 4.84 1.45
CA VAL A 145 -14.11 5.03 2.88
C VAL A 145 -15.14 6.15 3.14
N ALA A 146 -15.08 7.25 2.37
CA ALA A 146 -16.07 8.32 2.46
C ALA A 146 -17.48 7.85 2.11
N GLU A 147 -17.63 7.04 1.06
CA GLU A 147 -18.92 6.42 0.68
C GLU A 147 -19.48 5.58 1.84
N TYR A 148 -18.65 4.74 2.45
CA TYR A 148 -19.06 3.91 3.59
C TYR A 148 -19.48 4.73 4.80
N LEU A 149 -18.67 5.71 5.20
CA LEU A 149 -18.96 6.59 6.35
C LEU A 149 -20.25 7.38 6.14
N SER A 150 -20.47 7.90 4.95
CA SER A 150 -21.70 8.60 4.57
C SER A 150 -22.94 7.70 4.69
N ALA A 151 -22.85 6.44 4.26
CA ALA A 151 -23.93 5.46 4.42
C ALA A 151 -24.23 5.13 5.89
N LYS A 152 -23.27 5.35 6.80
CA LYS A 152 -23.44 5.21 8.26
C LYS A 152 -23.85 6.51 8.97
N GLY A 153 -24.05 7.59 8.22
CA GLY A 153 -24.42 8.90 8.78
C GLY A 153 -23.27 9.65 9.46
N VAL A 154 -22.03 9.31 9.14
CA VAL A 154 -20.83 9.97 9.64
C VAL A 154 -20.29 10.94 8.59
N GLU A 155 -20.07 12.18 9.00
CA GLU A 155 -19.51 13.22 8.13
C GLU A 155 -18.02 12.97 7.89
N SER A 156 -17.58 13.01 6.64
CA SER A 156 -16.16 12.93 6.32
C SER A 156 -15.71 14.10 5.46
N LYS A 157 -14.44 14.49 5.61
CA LYS A 157 -13.83 15.56 4.82
C LYS A 157 -12.42 15.18 4.42
N GLU A 158 -12.12 15.41 3.13
CA GLU A 158 -10.78 15.18 2.58
C GLU A 158 -9.79 16.27 3.02
N TYR A 159 -8.59 15.82 3.36
CA TYR A 159 -7.42 16.62 3.69
C TYR A 159 -6.24 16.20 2.82
N PRO A 160 -6.27 16.56 1.52
CA PRO A 160 -5.18 16.25 0.61
C PRO A 160 -3.99 17.18 0.84
N PHE A 161 -2.78 16.63 0.81
CA PHE A 161 -1.54 17.38 0.68
C PHE A 161 -0.87 17.01 -0.65
N ALA A 162 -0.14 17.96 -1.26
CA ALA A 162 0.49 17.72 -2.54
C ALA A 162 1.91 17.16 -2.40
N ASP A 163 2.63 17.63 -1.40
CA ASP A 163 3.98 17.20 -1.05
C ASP A 163 4.24 17.32 0.47
N THR A 164 5.40 16.89 0.92
CA THR A 164 5.74 16.83 2.35
C THR A 164 5.85 18.20 3.04
N ASN A 165 6.01 19.30 2.29
CA ASN A 165 6.10 20.64 2.87
C ASN A 165 4.78 21.07 3.52
N ASP A 166 3.65 20.65 2.92
CA ASP A 166 2.31 20.97 3.41
C ASP A 166 1.79 19.99 4.46
N LEU A 167 2.44 18.82 4.60
CA LEU A 167 1.94 17.70 5.41
C LEU A 167 1.58 18.09 6.84
N SER A 168 2.47 18.79 7.55
CA SER A 168 2.23 19.19 8.95
C SER A 168 1.04 20.14 9.09
N ALA A 169 0.88 21.09 8.17
CA ALA A 169 -0.23 22.05 8.19
C ALA A 169 -1.57 21.35 7.86
N VAL A 170 -1.57 20.45 6.87
CA VAL A 170 -2.76 19.71 6.47
C VAL A 170 -3.16 18.70 7.57
N ALA A 171 -2.20 17.99 8.18
CA ALA A 171 -2.43 17.11 9.33
C ALA A 171 -3.00 17.88 10.53
N THR A 172 -2.53 19.11 10.76
CA THR A 172 -3.09 19.99 11.81
C THR A 172 -4.56 20.29 11.54
N GLY A 173 -4.89 20.68 10.31
CA GLY A 173 -6.28 20.94 9.90
C GLY A 173 -7.16 19.71 10.00
N ALA A 174 -6.65 18.52 9.61
CA ALA A 174 -7.34 17.25 9.76
C ALA A 174 -7.63 16.93 11.25
N ALA A 175 -6.63 17.11 12.11
CA ALA A 175 -6.77 16.89 13.55
C ALA A 175 -7.73 17.87 14.23
N ASP A 176 -7.80 19.11 13.76
CA ASP A 176 -8.72 20.12 14.31
C ASP A 176 -10.18 19.85 13.89
N TYR A 177 -10.40 19.25 12.72
CA TYR A 177 -11.73 18.95 12.22
C TYR A 177 -12.27 17.61 12.74
N GLY A 178 -11.48 16.54 12.63
CA GLY A 178 -11.95 15.16 12.85
C GLY A 178 -12.00 14.74 14.30
N ASP A 179 -12.98 13.92 14.66
CA ASP A 179 -12.97 13.12 15.89
C ASP A 179 -12.01 11.94 15.76
N ALA A 180 -11.85 11.45 14.53
CA ALA A 180 -10.85 10.48 14.11
C ALA A 180 -10.28 10.86 12.74
N ILE A 181 -9.15 10.27 12.39
CA ILE A 181 -8.49 10.45 11.10
C ILE A 181 -8.36 9.08 10.43
N TYR A 182 -8.65 9.01 9.14
CA TYR A 182 -8.29 7.86 8.30
C TYR A 182 -7.13 8.24 7.39
N VAL A 183 -6.15 7.37 7.33
CA VAL A 183 -5.00 7.46 6.43
C VAL A 183 -4.97 6.18 5.59
N PRO A 184 -5.12 6.25 4.25
CA PRO A 184 -5.08 5.08 3.38
C PRO A 184 -3.68 4.46 3.31
N THR A 185 -3.52 3.40 2.53
CA THR A 185 -2.21 2.92 2.08
C THR A 185 -1.59 4.00 1.16
N ASP A 186 -0.67 4.79 1.72
CA ASP A 186 -0.09 6.01 1.14
C ASP A 186 1.41 6.01 1.36
N ASN A 187 2.19 5.96 0.28
CA ASN A 187 3.65 5.83 0.36
C ASN A 187 4.32 7.08 0.94
N THR A 188 3.76 8.25 0.63
CA THR A 188 4.30 9.52 1.15
C THR A 188 4.03 9.65 2.65
N VAL A 189 2.85 9.24 3.12
CA VAL A 189 2.54 9.17 4.56
C VAL A 189 3.42 8.13 5.25
N ALA A 190 3.57 6.93 4.68
CA ALA A 190 4.39 5.87 5.26
C ALA A 190 5.85 6.29 5.51
N ALA A 191 6.38 7.15 4.63
CA ALA A 191 7.71 7.72 4.79
C ALA A 191 7.80 8.90 5.78
N ASN A 192 6.65 9.42 6.28
CA ASN A 192 6.56 10.65 7.08
C ASN A 192 5.65 10.52 8.31
N THR A 193 5.48 9.33 8.84
CA THR A 193 4.59 9.05 9.98
C THR A 193 4.92 9.85 11.23
N GLU A 194 6.20 10.12 11.49
CA GLU A 194 6.66 10.92 12.62
C GLU A 194 6.09 12.34 12.60
N THR A 195 6.01 12.95 11.41
CA THR A 195 5.43 14.29 11.26
C THR A 195 3.95 14.31 11.63
N ILE A 196 3.21 13.28 11.23
CA ILE A 196 1.77 13.15 11.53
C ILE A 196 1.56 12.85 13.01
N ASP A 197 2.35 11.95 13.58
CA ASP A 197 2.28 11.60 15.00
C ASP A 197 2.56 12.81 15.90
N ALA A 198 3.59 13.61 15.57
CA ALA A 198 3.94 14.83 16.29
C ALA A 198 2.80 15.87 16.33
N VAL A 199 1.91 15.86 15.33
CA VAL A 199 0.73 16.73 15.26
C VAL A 199 -0.48 16.09 15.95
N CYS A 200 -0.77 14.83 15.66
CA CYS A 200 -2.04 14.20 16.02
C CYS A 200 -2.06 13.65 17.46
N ARG A 201 -0.95 13.06 17.93
CA ARG A 201 -0.87 12.47 19.27
C ARG A 201 -1.08 13.50 20.40
N PRO A 202 -0.45 14.71 20.41
CA PRO A 202 -0.70 15.73 21.42
C PRO A 202 -2.15 16.23 21.42
N LYS A 203 -2.81 16.22 20.26
CA LYS A 203 -4.23 16.58 20.11
C LYS A 203 -5.18 15.43 20.45
N LYS A 204 -4.66 14.28 20.86
CA LYS A 204 -5.40 13.05 21.17
C LYS A 204 -6.31 12.61 20.01
N LYS A 205 -5.83 12.69 18.78
CA LYS A 205 -6.59 12.29 17.60
C LYS A 205 -6.23 10.88 17.18
N PRO A 206 -7.16 9.92 17.30
CA PRO A 206 -6.93 8.55 16.85
C PRO A 206 -6.86 8.48 15.32
N ILE A 207 -5.90 7.73 14.82
CA ILE A 207 -5.70 7.49 13.39
C ILE A 207 -5.94 6.01 13.10
N ILE A 208 -6.84 5.70 12.15
CA ILE A 208 -6.95 4.38 11.54
C ILE A 208 -6.13 4.39 10.25
N ALA A 209 -5.23 3.43 10.13
CA ALA A 209 -4.26 3.36 9.04
C ALA A 209 -4.60 2.26 8.04
N GLY A 210 -4.32 2.49 6.77
CA GLY A 210 -4.53 1.53 5.68
C GLY A 210 -3.53 0.37 5.67
N GLU A 211 -2.35 0.54 6.32
CA GLU A 211 -1.33 -0.49 6.40
C GLU A 211 -0.53 -0.43 7.70
N GLU A 212 0.26 -1.50 7.96
CA GLU A 212 0.95 -1.74 9.24
C GLU A 212 2.04 -0.71 9.56
N GLY A 213 2.82 -0.28 8.57
CA GLY A 213 3.92 0.67 8.79
C GLY A 213 3.39 2.05 9.21
N ILE A 214 2.33 2.52 8.56
CA ILE A 214 1.65 3.77 8.96
C ILE A 214 1.06 3.63 10.36
N CYS A 215 0.40 2.49 10.65
CA CYS A 215 -0.13 2.21 11.97
C CYS A 215 0.96 2.20 13.05
N GLY A 216 2.08 1.54 12.76
CA GLY A 216 3.23 1.48 13.65
C GLY A 216 3.83 2.84 13.97
N GLY A 217 3.79 3.78 13.00
CA GLY A 217 4.37 5.12 13.15
C GLY A 217 3.42 6.15 13.76
N CYS A 218 2.12 6.14 13.42
CA CYS A 218 1.18 7.18 13.86
C CYS A 218 -0.26 6.71 14.10
N GLY A 219 -0.61 5.45 13.78
CA GLY A 219 -1.98 4.94 13.89
C GLY A 219 -2.24 4.17 15.17
N ILE A 220 -3.51 4.04 15.53
CA ILE A 220 -3.96 3.20 16.64
C ILE A 220 -4.18 1.76 16.17
N ALA A 221 -4.75 1.59 14.97
CA ALA A 221 -5.09 0.27 14.42
C ALA A 221 -5.09 0.28 12.90
N THR A 222 -4.99 -0.92 12.33
CA THR A 222 -5.06 -1.21 10.90
C THR A 222 -5.66 -2.59 10.65
N LEU A 223 -6.27 -2.78 9.49
CA LEU A 223 -6.53 -4.09 8.90
C LEU A 223 -5.53 -4.27 7.78
N SER A 224 -4.45 -4.98 8.02
CA SER A 224 -3.30 -5.08 7.12
C SER A 224 -3.03 -6.51 6.67
N ILE A 225 -2.51 -6.62 5.46
CA ILE A 225 -2.01 -7.85 4.86
C ILE A 225 -0.52 -8.04 5.18
N SER A 226 0.02 -9.21 4.83
CA SER A 226 1.47 -9.45 4.86
C SER A 226 2.09 -9.06 3.52
N TYR A 227 2.83 -7.97 3.49
CA TYR A 227 3.57 -7.55 2.28
C TYR A 227 4.64 -8.56 1.87
N TYR A 228 5.26 -9.27 2.82
CA TYR A 228 6.16 -10.38 2.49
C TYR A 228 5.42 -11.49 1.72
N GLN A 229 4.23 -11.91 2.18
CA GLN A 229 3.45 -12.94 1.49
C GLN A 229 2.92 -12.44 0.13
N LEU A 230 2.61 -11.16 0.02
CA LEU A 230 2.26 -10.54 -1.26
C LEU A 230 3.43 -10.65 -2.26
N GLY A 231 4.64 -10.34 -1.80
CA GLY A 231 5.86 -10.53 -2.57
C GLY A 231 6.10 -11.98 -2.96
N VAL A 232 5.87 -12.93 -2.03
CA VAL A 232 5.96 -14.38 -2.30
C VAL A 232 5.00 -14.79 -3.42
N LYS A 233 3.75 -14.31 -3.40
CA LYS A 233 2.80 -14.55 -4.51
C LYS A 233 3.33 -14.02 -5.83
N THR A 234 3.84 -12.79 -5.85
CA THR A 234 4.43 -12.17 -7.05
C THR A 234 5.62 -12.96 -7.58
N GLY A 235 6.49 -13.45 -6.67
CA GLY A 235 7.64 -14.30 -7.03
C GLY A 235 7.23 -15.63 -7.67
N LYS A 236 6.15 -16.25 -7.16
CA LYS A 236 5.58 -17.45 -7.77
C LYS A 236 4.97 -17.17 -9.15
N MET A 237 4.29 -16.03 -9.33
CA MET A 237 3.80 -15.61 -10.65
C MET A 237 4.96 -15.41 -11.64
N ALA A 238 6.07 -14.83 -11.19
CA ALA A 238 7.30 -14.70 -12.01
C ALA A 238 7.85 -16.08 -12.42
N ALA A 239 7.87 -17.04 -11.51
CA ALA A 239 8.29 -18.39 -11.82
C ALA A 239 7.38 -19.08 -12.85
N GLU A 240 6.06 -18.90 -12.79
CA GLU A 240 5.14 -19.40 -13.83
C GLU A 240 5.48 -18.85 -15.21
N ILE A 241 5.81 -17.55 -15.31
CA ILE A 241 6.19 -16.93 -16.58
C ILE A 241 7.56 -17.45 -17.05
N LEU A 242 8.58 -17.37 -16.20
CA LEU A 242 9.97 -17.61 -16.58
C LEU A 242 10.32 -19.10 -16.75
N LEU A 243 9.67 -19.98 -15.98
CA LEU A 243 9.96 -21.42 -16.01
C LEU A 243 8.97 -22.22 -16.85
N ARG A 244 7.69 -21.82 -16.86
CA ARG A 244 6.59 -22.57 -17.46
C ARG A 244 5.98 -21.91 -18.70
N GLY A 245 6.44 -20.68 -19.03
CA GLY A 245 5.95 -19.95 -20.20
C GLY A 245 4.49 -19.50 -20.08
N ALA A 246 4.02 -19.23 -18.86
CA ALA A 246 2.66 -18.74 -18.64
C ALA A 246 2.43 -17.42 -19.37
N ASP A 247 1.29 -17.29 -20.01
CA ASP A 247 0.87 -16.09 -20.74
C ASP A 247 0.40 -15.01 -19.75
N ILE A 248 1.25 -14.03 -19.50
CA ILE A 248 0.97 -12.94 -18.56
C ILE A 248 -0.33 -12.18 -18.91
N SER A 249 -0.68 -12.10 -20.20
CA SER A 249 -1.88 -11.38 -20.64
C SER A 249 -3.18 -12.01 -20.13
N LYS A 250 -3.12 -13.26 -19.68
CA LYS A 250 -4.25 -14.01 -19.13
C LYS A 250 -4.17 -14.21 -17.63
N MET A 251 -3.07 -13.78 -17.00
CA MET A 251 -2.90 -13.91 -15.55
C MET A 251 -3.74 -12.84 -14.85
N PRO A 252 -4.68 -13.24 -13.98
CA PRO A 252 -5.41 -12.29 -13.17
C PRO A 252 -4.51 -11.67 -12.11
N VAL A 253 -4.81 -10.44 -11.71
CA VAL A 253 -4.24 -9.84 -10.50
C VAL A 253 -4.65 -10.66 -9.29
N GLN A 254 -3.68 -10.99 -8.43
CA GLN A 254 -3.93 -11.78 -7.22
C GLN A 254 -4.01 -10.87 -5.99
N TYR A 255 -4.82 -11.27 -5.02
CA TYR A 255 -5.02 -10.56 -3.76
C TYR A 255 -4.48 -11.40 -2.60
N ASP A 256 -4.20 -10.75 -1.48
CA ASP A 256 -3.89 -11.46 -0.24
C ASP A 256 -5.15 -11.58 0.63
N ASP A 257 -5.50 -12.81 1.02
CA ASP A 257 -6.67 -13.12 1.85
C ASP A 257 -6.31 -13.19 3.35
N SER A 258 -5.04 -12.91 3.72
CA SER A 258 -4.52 -13.07 5.07
C SER A 258 -4.60 -11.80 5.93
N ALA A 259 -5.50 -10.86 5.61
CA ALA A 259 -5.63 -9.62 6.36
C ALA A 259 -5.94 -9.84 7.84
N MET A 260 -5.19 -9.17 8.71
CA MET A 260 -5.33 -9.24 10.16
C MET A 260 -5.53 -7.86 10.76
N TYR A 261 -6.38 -7.80 11.79
CA TYR A 261 -6.49 -6.62 12.63
C TYR A 261 -5.24 -6.49 13.49
N LYS A 262 -4.55 -5.36 13.35
CA LYS A 262 -3.34 -5.04 14.13
C LYS A 262 -3.48 -3.70 14.83
N TYR A 263 -2.74 -3.50 15.91
CA TYR A 263 -2.80 -2.25 16.68
C TYR A 263 -1.44 -1.83 17.22
N ASN A 264 -1.28 -0.53 17.41
CA ASN A 264 -0.12 0.08 18.07
C ASN A 264 -0.44 0.28 19.56
N ALA A 265 0.13 -0.58 20.40
CA ALA A 265 -0.16 -0.59 21.82
C ALA A 265 0.25 0.73 22.51
N GLU A 266 1.37 1.34 22.11
CA GLU A 266 1.87 2.59 22.69
C GLU A 266 0.92 3.76 22.44
N ILE A 267 0.45 3.90 21.19
CA ILE A 267 -0.47 4.99 20.84
C ILE A 267 -1.86 4.74 21.42
N CYS A 268 -2.33 3.50 21.43
CA CYS A 268 -3.58 3.14 22.08
C CYS A 268 -3.57 3.48 23.57
N GLU A 269 -2.51 3.14 24.29
CA GLU A 269 -2.34 3.48 25.71
C GLU A 269 -2.31 4.99 25.93
N ALA A 270 -1.55 5.73 25.13
CA ALA A 270 -1.45 7.19 25.21
C ALA A 270 -2.79 7.91 24.99
N LEU A 271 -3.66 7.31 24.17
CA LEU A 271 -4.99 7.86 23.83
C LEU A 271 -6.11 7.28 24.70
N GLY A 272 -5.83 6.27 25.54
CA GLY A 272 -6.83 5.59 26.36
C GLY A 272 -7.81 4.75 25.55
N ILE A 273 -7.37 4.19 24.42
CA ILE A 273 -8.19 3.37 23.52
C ILE A 273 -7.93 1.90 23.80
N THR A 274 -9.00 1.14 24.00
CA THR A 274 -8.97 -0.32 24.13
C THR A 274 -9.38 -0.95 22.81
N VAL A 275 -8.59 -1.89 22.31
CA VAL A 275 -8.90 -2.66 21.11
C VAL A 275 -9.51 -4.02 21.49
N PRO A 276 -10.33 -4.64 20.60
CA PRO A 276 -10.83 -6.01 20.79
C PRO A 276 -9.71 -7.05 20.88
N GLU A 277 -10.00 -8.19 21.53
CA GLU A 277 -9.00 -9.27 21.77
C GLU A 277 -8.44 -9.91 20.48
N ASN A 278 -9.17 -9.83 19.37
CA ASN A 278 -8.74 -10.35 18.08
C ASN A 278 -7.73 -9.45 17.35
N TYR A 279 -7.33 -8.32 17.93
CA TYR A 279 -6.29 -7.46 17.37
C TYR A 279 -4.91 -7.94 17.79
N VAL A 280 -4.01 -8.04 16.85
CA VAL A 280 -2.61 -8.44 17.09
C VAL A 280 -1.75 -7.19 17.28
N LYS A 281 -0.96 -7.19 18.35
CA LYS A 281 -0.03 -6.10 18.60
C LYS A 281 1.03 -6.01 17.51
N ILE A 282 1.29 -4.80 17.01
CA ILE A 282 2.43 -4.54 16.13
C ILE A 282 3.70 -4.56 16.96
N GLU A 283 4.62 -5.46 16.60
CA GLU A 283 5.93 -5.52 17.23
C GLU A 283 6.85 -4.47 16.59
N LYS A 284 7.54 -3.67 17.43
CA LYS A 284 8.58 -2.76 16.93
C LYS A 284 9.71 -3.61 16.35
N LYS A 285 10.01 -3.45 15.06
CA LYS A 285 11.26 -4.03 14.51
C LYS A 285 12.42 -3.41 15.30
N ALA A 286 13.30 -4.24 15.85
CA ALA A 286 14.54 -3.76 16.45
C ALA A 286 15.36 -3.04 15.37
N GLU A 287 15.86 -1.83 15.71
CA GLU A 287 16.73 -1.04 14.83
C GLU A 287 18.06 -1.75 14.56
#